data_893ee72c333b05c361ebac3dcd7a8c4b
#
_entry.id   893ee72c333b05c361ebac3dcd7a8c4b
#
_cell.length_a   1.000
_cell.length_b   1.000
_cell.length_c   1.000
_cell.angle_alpha   90.00
_cell.angle_beta   90.00
_cell.angle_gamma   90.00
#
_symmetry.space_group_name_H-M   'P 1'
#
loop_
_entity.id
_entity.type
_entity.pdbx_description
1 polymer ?
#
loop_
_entity_poly.entity_id
_entity_poly.type
_entity_poly.pdbx_seq_one_letter_code
_entity_poly.pdbx_strand_id
1 'polypeptide(L)'
;MVNYPPFFQKGFKRKDNKDMRKKIIAGNWKMNVKPSETATLVKGIADATKDYANVDIVCCTPAIDVPAAVAACAGTAVQPGAENAHWEASGAYTGEISTGMLVDAGVKYVIIGHSERRQYFAETDETVNKRATAVIKAGLTAIVCVGETLAERDAGKVEEVIVRQMKEGLKGLSAADAANLVIAYEPVWAIGTGRTATPEQAQEVHALIRKTLGELVGVDAAESVRIQYGGSMKPGNAAELLAQKDIDGGLIGGAALKADSFAAIIAAAAAAQ
;
A
#
# COMPACT_ATOMS: atom_id res chain seq x y z
N MET A 1 -33.45 -47.99 21.02
CA MET A 1 -33.54 -46.53 20.71
C MET A 1 -32.47 -45.83 21.52
N VAL A 2 -31.43 -45.41 20.87
CA VAL A 2 -30.32 -44.67 21.50
C VAL A 2 -30.54 -43.20 21.26
N ASN A 3 -30.79 -42.42 22.33
CA ASN A 3 -30.94 -40.97 22.29
C ASN A 3 -29.57 -40.30 22.14
N TYR A 4 -29.36 -39.57 21.01
CA TYR A 4 -28.24 -38.65 20.85
C TYR A 4 -28.64 -37.25 21.35
N PRO A 5 -27.78 -36.59 22.16
CA PRO A 5 -28.05 -35.21 22.58
C PRO A 5 -27.87 -34.23 21.40
N PRO A 6 -28.58 -33.07 21.39
CA PRO A 6 -28.50 -32.10 20.31
C PRO A 6 -27.15 -31.38 20.36
N PHE A 7 -26.41 -31.45 19.27
CA PHE A 7 -25.22 -30.64 19.04
C PHE A 7 -25.59 -29.16 19.03
N PHE A 8 -25.02 -28.41 19.94
CA PHE A 8 -25.06 -26.96 19.98
C PHE A 8 -24.57 -26.37 18.67
N GLN A 9 -25.46 -25.79 17.89
CA GLN A 9 -25.13 -24.83 16.86
C GLN A 9 -24.61 -23.56 17.56
N LYS A 10 -23.29 -23.47 17.77
CA LYS A 10 -22.64 -22.19 18.04
C LYS A 10 -22.78 -21.36 16.77
N GLY A 11 -23.76 -20.47 16.75
CA GLY A 11 -23.89 -19.46 15.71
C GLY A 11 -22.57 -18.69 15.60
N PHE A 12 -21.97 -18.72 14.42
CA PHE A 12 -20.92 -17.77 14.06
C PHE A 12 -21.56 -16.37 14.16
N LYS A 13 -21.28 -15.65 15.23
CA LYS A 13 -21.54 -14.20 15.25
C LYS A 13 -20.72 -13.62 14.11
N ARG A 14 -21.40 -13.03 13.10
CA ARG A 14 -20.73 -12.11 12.18
C ARG A 14 -20.05 -11.08 13.07
N LYS A 15 -18.72 -10.92 12.90
CA LYS A 15 -18.00 -9.80 13.50
C LYS A 15 -18.71 -8.54 13.05
N ASP A 16 -19.08 -7.69 14.00
CA ASP A 16 -19.66 -6.40 13.69
C ASP A 16 -18.69 -5.63 12.78
N ASN A 17 -19.21 -4.92 11.76
CA ASN A 17 -18.47 -4.14 10.76
C ASN A 17 -17.49 -3.10 11.36
N LYS A 18 -17.45 -2.95 12.69
CA LYS A 18 -16.54 -2.06 13.43
C LYS A 18 -15.11 -2.57 13.57
N ASP A 19 -14.87 -3.87 13.34
CA ASP A 19 -13.56 -4.51 13.56
C ASP A 19 -12.74 -4.71 12.28
N MET A 20 -13.24 -4.27 11.11
CA MET A 20 -12.53 -4.43 9.85
C MET A 20 -11.81 -3.14 9.45
N ARG A 21 -10.51 -3.25 9.12
CA ARG A 21 -9.72 -2.13 8.62
C ARG A 21 -10.26 -1.65 7.27
N LYS A 22 -10.44 -0.35 7.12
CA LYS A 22 -10.85 0.25 5.84
C LYS A 22 -9.84 -0.12 4.76
N LYS A 23 -10.30 -0.68 3.64
CA LYS A 23 -9.43 -1.05 2.52
C LYS A 23 -8.82 0.20 1.88
N ILE A 24 -7.58 0.07 1.37
CA ILE A 24 -6.88 1.14 0.66
C ILE A 24 -6.36 0.63 -0.70
N ILE A 25 -6.76 1.28 -1.77
CA ILE A 25 -6.27 0.98 -3.12
C ILE A 25 -5.47 2.18 -3.62
N ALA A 26 -4.17 1.98 -3.75
CA ALA A 26 -3.23 3.02 -4.22
C ALA A 26 -2.70 2.65 -5.61
N GLY A 27 -2.82 3.56 -6.56
CA GLY A 27 -2.18 3.48 -7.86
C GLY A 27 -0.74 3.97 -7.77
N ASN A 28 0.21 3.14 -8.16
CA ASN A 28 1.59 3.52 -8.43
C ASN A 28 1.74 3.68 -9.95
N TRP A 29 1.76 4.91 -10.44
CA TRP A 29 1.83 5.18 -11.89
C TRP A 29 3.21 4.91 -12.46
N LYS A 30 4.23 4.88 -11.59
CA LYS A 30 5.63 4.73 -11.99
C LYS A 30 6.00 5.82 -13.00
N MET A 31 6.88 5.56 -13.95
CA MET A 31 7.26 6.49 -14.98
C MET A 31 6.30 6.39 -16.18
N ASN A 32 5.01 6.69 -15.95
CA ASN A 32 3.97 6.70 -16.98
C ASN A 32 3.08 7.93 -16.82
N VAL A 33 2.25 8.17 -17.86
CA VAL A 33 1.35 9.31 -17.99
C VAL A 33 2.16 10.61 -18.19
N LYS A 34 1.59 11.56 -18.88
CA LYS A 34 2.18 12.89 -19.10
C LYS A 34 1.38 13.92 -18.32
N PRO A 35 1.97 15.05 -17.92
CA PRO A 35 1.25 16.11 -17.23
C PRO A 35 -0.04 16.56 -17.90
N SER A 36 -0.08 16.55 -19.24
CA SER A 36 -1.27 16.89 -20.03
C SER A 36 -2.40 15.84 -19.93
N GLU A 37 -2.11 14.62 -19.51
CA GLU A 37 -3.05 13.48 -19.42
C GLU A 37 -3.50 13.22 -17.99
N THR A 38 -2.72 13.68 -17.00
CA THR A 38 -2.89 13.41 -15.57
C THR A 38 -4.28 13.77 -15.07
N ALA A 39 -4.75 14.98 -15.36
CA ALA A 39 -6.07 15.43 -14.89
C ALA A 39 -7.22 14.58 -15.47
N THR A 40 -7.10 14.14 -16.73
CA THR A 40 -8.11 13.29 -17.37
C THR A 40 -8.18 11.93 -16.71
N LEU A 41 -7.05 11.30 -16.40
CA LEU A 41 -7.01 9.99 -15.74
C LEU A 41 -7.56 10.07 -14.31
N VAL A 42 -7.12 11.07 -13.52
CA VAL A 42 -7.60 11.25 -12.13
C VAL A 42 -9.12 11.48 -12.11
N LYS A 43 -9.65 12.35 -12.98
CA LYS A 43 -11.10 12.60 -13.08
C LYS A 43 -11.86 11.35 -13.49
N GLY A 44 -11.36 10.60 -14.47
CA GLY A 44 -11.97 9.33 -14.88
C GLY A 44 -12.04 8.32 -13.73
N ILE A 45 -10.99 8.22 -12.91
CA ILE A 45 -10.99 7.40 -11.71
C ILE A 45 -12.01 7.92 -10.69
N ALA A 46 -12.02 9.23 -10.41
CA ALA A 46 -12.93 9.84 -9.45
C ALA A 46 -14.41 9.63 -9.82
N ASP A 47 -14.75 9.83 -11.09
CA ASP A 47 -16.11 9.64 -11.60
C ASP A 47 -16.55 8.19 -11.50
N ALA A 48 -15.65 7.25 -11.85
CA ALA A 48 -15.95 5.81 -11.81
C ALA A 48 -16.02 5.25 -10.38
N THR A 49 -15.52 5.98 -9.37
CA THR A 49 -15.40 5.48 -7.99
C THR A 49 -16.13 6.33 -6.94
N LYS A 50 -16.94 7.29 -7.36
CA LYS A 50 -17.65 8.25 -6.48
C LYS A 50 -18.54 7.59 -5.41
N ASP A 51 -19.03 6.38 -5.68
CA ASP A 51 -19.97 5.66 -4.79
C ASP A 51 -19.23 4.75 -3.78
N TYR A 52 -17.89 4.67 -3.78
CA TYR A 52 -17.12 3.80 -2.91
C TYR A 52 -16.47 4.55 -1.73
N ALA A 53 -17.28 5.19 -0.89
CA ALA A 53 -16.82 5.95 0.29
C ALA A 53 -16.11 5.07 1.36
N ASN A 54 -16.36 3.76 1.32
CA ASN A 54 -15.74 2.78 2.24
C ASN A 54 -14.34 2.32 1.83
N VAL A 55 -13.76 2.84 0.73
CA VAL A 55 -12.39 2.55 0.30
C VAL A 55 -11.58 3.84 0.27
N ASP A 56 -10.33 3.82 0.77
CA ASP A 56 -9.37 4.89 0.54
C ASP A 56 -8.75 4.70 -0.84
N ILE A 57 -8.87 5.72 -1.70
CA ILE A 57 -8.41 5.68 -3.09
C ILE A 57 -7.27 6.67 -3.23
N VAL A 58 -6.10 6.21 -3.68
CA VAL A 58 -4.89 7.04 -3.80
C VAL A 58 -4.31 6.93 -5.22
N CYS A 59 -3.88 8.06 -5.79
CA CYS A 59 -3.09 8.09 -7.01
C CYS A 59 -1.70 8.64 -6.70
N CYS A 60 -0.69 7.75 -6.69
CA CYS A 60 0.71 8.14 -6.55
C CYS A 60 1.30 8.35 -7.95
N THR A 61 1.76 9.57 -8.20
CA THR A 61 2.17 10.03 -9.53
C THR A 61 3.66 10.45 -9.54
N PRO A 62 4.31 10.46 -10.71
CA PRO A 62 5.60 11.12 -10.90
C PRO A 62 5.58 12.57 -10.37
N ALA A 63 6.72 13.06 -9.90
CA ALA A 63 6.79 14.39 -9.29
C ALA A 63 6.32 15.53 -10.20
N ILE A 64 6.55 15.41 -11.52
CA ILE A 64 6.11 16.40 -12.50
C ILE A 64 4.58 16.45 -12.65
N ASP A 65 3.87 15.37 -12.30
CA ASP A 65 2.41 15.23 -12.41
C ASP A 65 1.68 15.63 -11.12
N VAL A 66 2.40 15.74 -9.99
CA VAL A 66 1.83 16.04 -8.68
C VAL A 66 0.92 17.28 -8.69
N PRO A 67 1.30 18.44 -9.25
CA PRO A 67 0.43 19.61 -9.25
C PRO A 67 -0.89 19.38 -9.99
N ALA A 68 -0.85 18.70 -11.14
CA ALA A 68 -2.02 18.39 -11.94
C ALA A 68 -2.92 17.35 -11.24
N ALA A 69 -2.31 16.34 -10.59
CA ALA A 69 -3.02 15.32 -9.83
C ALA A 69 -3.73 15.94 -8.61
N VAL A 70 -3.05 16.77 -7.83
CA VAL A 70 -3.64 17.46 -6.68
C VAL A 70 -4.83 18.31 -7.08
N ALA A 71 -4.69 19.12 -8.14
CA ALA A 71 -5.78 19.94 -8.65
C ALA A 71 -6.98 19.10 -9.12
N ALA A 72 -6.73 17.94 -9.74
CA ALA A 72 -7.79 17.04 -10.22
C ALA A 72 -8.45 16.23 -9.10
N CYS A 73 -7.75 15.95 -8.01
CA CYS A 73 -8.30 15.29 -6.81
C CYS A 73 -9.22 16.20 -5.99
N ALA A 74 -9.10 17.53 -6.13
CA ALA A 74 -9.86 18.48 -5.34
C ALA A 74 -11.38 18.26 -5.46
N GLY A 75 -12.06 18.15 -4.31
CA GLY A 75 -13.51 17.89 -4.26
C GLY A 75 -13.92 16.45 -4.58
N THR A 76 -12.99 15.52 -4.71
CA THR A 76 -13.25 14.09 -4.96
C THR A 76 -12.82 13.23 -3.76
N ALA A 77 -13.16 11.93 -3.78
CA ALA A 77 -12.69 10.95 -2.80
C ALA A 77 -11.25 10.46 -3.07
N VAL A 78 -10.68 10.75 -4.25
CA VAL A 78 -9.32 10.34 -4.63
C VAL A 78 -8.31 11.23 -3.93
N GLN A 79 -7.30 10.62 -3.31
CA GLN A 79 -6.23 11.32 -2.60
C GLN A 79 -4.96 11.36 -3.44
N PRO A 80 -4.28 12.52 -3.52
CA PRO A 80 -3.02 12.62 -4.24
C PRO A 80 -1.87 12.00 -3.46
N GLY A 81 -0.99 11.28 -4.17
CA GLY A 81 0.22 10.71 -3.64
C GLY A 81 1.43 11.01 -4.52
N ALA A 82 2.62 10.78 -3.97
CA ALA A 82 3.91 10.84 -4.65
C ALA A 82 4.62 9.49 -4.61
N GLU A 83 5.57 9.29 -5.51
CA GLU A 83 6.28 8.01 -5.67
C GLU A 83 7.60 7.93 -4.90
N ASN A 84 8.04 9.04 -4.32
CA ASN A 84 9.25 9.15 -3.50
C ASN A 84 9.32 10.49 -2.77
N ALA A 85 10.18 10.59 -1.75
CA ALA A 85 10.61 11.83 -1.10
C ALA A 85 12.04 11.70 -0.59
N HIS A 86 12.76 12.81 -0.51
CA HIS A 86 14.05 12.88 0.16
C HIS A 86 13.88 13.19 1.65
N TRP A 87 14.82 12.73 2.49
CA TRP A 87 14.75 12.93 3.94
C TRP A 87 15.25 14.30 4.41
N GLU A 88 16.07 14.99 3.60
CA GLU A 88 16.52 16.33 3.94
C GLU A 88 15.45 17.37 3.59
N ALA A 89 15.32 18.37 4.45
CA ALA A 89 14.32 19.43 4.27
C ALA A 89 14.65 20.36 3.10
N SER A 90 15.94 20.57 2.83
CA SER A 90 16.45 21.41 1.74
C SER A 90 17.95 21.16 1.55
N GLY A 91 18.54 21.69 0.50
CA GLY A 91 19.99 21.67 0.32
C GLY A 91 20.46 21.29 -1.09
N ALA A 92 21.71 20.90 -1.20
CA ALA A 92 22.38 20.54 -2.45
C ALA A 92 22.07 19.10 -2.86
N TYR A 93 20.80 18.84 -3.16
CA TYR A 93 20.30 17.52 -3.58
C TYR A 93 19.58 17.64 -4.92
N THR A 94 20.32 17.97 -5.95
CA THR A 94 19.79 18.25 -7.29
C THR A 94 18.93 17.08 -7.79
N GLY A 95 17.66 17.38 -8.12
CA GLY A 95 16.68 16.40 -8.63
C GLY A 95 15.79 15.76 -7.55
N GLU A 96 16.11 15.91 -6.24
CA GLU A 96 15.31 15.38 -5.15
C GLU A 96 14.13 16.31 -4.79
N ILE A 97 13.08 15.70 -4.25
CA ILE A 97 11.87 16.38 -3.76
C ILE A 97 11.79 16.21 -2.25
N SER A 98 11.77 17.31 -1.49
CA SER A 98 11.63 17.25 -0.04
C SER A 98 10.18 16.99 0.39
N THR A 99 10.01 16.51 1.62
CA THR A 99 8.67 16.33 2.22
C THR A 99 7.93 17.66 2.34
N GLY A 100 8.64 18.77 2.63
CA GLY A 100 8.05 20.12 2.68
C GLY A 100 7.47 20.54 1.32
N MET A 101 8.13 20.26 0.21
CA MET A 101 7.60 20.52 -1.14
C MET A 101 6.33 19.70 -1.41
N LEU A 102 6.26 18.45 -0.95
CA LEU A 102 5.09 17.59 -1.13
C LEU A 102 3.90 18.05 -0.28
N VAL A 103 4.15 18.50 0.95
CA VAL A 103 3.11 19.07 1.83
C VAL A 103 2.53 20.35 1.22
N ASP A 104 3.38 21.26 0.77
CA ASP A 104 2.98 22.52 0.14
C ASP A 104 2.18 22.28 -1.15
N ALA A 105 2.58 21.28 -1.93
CA ALA A 105 1.84 20.84 -3.12
C ALA A 105 0.47 20.20 -2.82
N GLY A 106 0.21 19.75 -1.57
CA GLY A 106 -1.06 19.16 -1.16
C GLY A 106 -1.10 17.62 -1.21
N VAL A 107 0.06 16.95 -1.37
CA VAL A 107 0.19 15.49 -1.33
C VAL A 107 -0.24 14.95 0.04
N LYS A 108 -0.78 13.72 0.07
CA LYS A 108 -1.21 13.02 1.29
C LYS A 108 -0.45 11.73 1.55
N TYR A 109 -0.04 11.02 0.51
CA TYR A 109 0.61 9.72 0.58
C TYR A 109 1.94 9.75 -0.18
N VAL A 110 2.92 8.99 0.30
CA VAL A 110 4.23 8.88 -0.39
C VAL A 110 4.67 7.42 -0.37
N ILE A 111 4.96 6.86 -1.55
CA ILE A 111 5.56 5.53 -1.68
C ILE A 111 7.05 5.65 -1.31
N ILE A 112 7.54 4.76 -0.46
CA ILE A 112 8.93 4.73 0.00
C ILE A 112 9.49 3.31 -0.12
N GLY A 113 10.72 3.20 -0.62
CA GLY A 113 11.44 1.93 -0.69
C GLY A 113 10.87 0.93 -1.70
N HIS A 114 10.15 1.40 -2.73
CA HIS A 114 9.65 0.54 -3.80
C HIS A 114 10.77 -0.33 -4.38
N SER A 115 10.47 -1.59 -4.72
CA SER A 115 11.45 -2.57 -5.21
C SER A 115 12.30 -2.06 -6.38
N GLU A 116 11.72 -1.30 -7.32
CA GLU A 116 12.47 -0.68 -8.42
C GLU A 116 13.51 0.32 -7.91
N ARG A 117 13.21 1.07 -6.84
CA ARG A 117 14.18 2.02 -6.27
C ARG A 117 15.30 1.32 -5.53
N ARG A 118 15.01 0.20 -4.86
CA ARG A 118 16.04 -0.67 -4.27
C ARG A 118 16.95 -1.26 -5.36
N GLN A 119 16.36 -1.71 -6.45
CA GLN A 119 17.06 -2.39 -7.54
C GLN A 119 17.86 -1.43 -8.44
N TYR A 120 17.31 -0.28 -8.81
CA TYR A 120 17.88 0.60 -9.84
C TYR A 120 18.53 1.87 -9.27
N PHE A 121 18.15 2.28 -8.07
CA PHE A 121 18.59 3.54 -7.46
C PHE A 121 19.30 3.34 -6.12
N ALA A 122 19.78 2.13 -5.85
CA ALA A 122 20.57 1.76 -4.67
C ALA A 122 19.94 2.15 -3.32
N GLU A 123 18.60 2.18 -3.21
CA GLU A 123 17.94 2.39 -1.93
C GLU A 123 18.15 1.17 -1.01
N THR A 124 18.54 1.45 0.24
CA THR A 124 18.79 0.46 1.29
C THR A 124 17.71 0.57 2.39
N ASP A 125 17.69 -0.40 3.31
CA ASP A 125 16.78 -0.33 4.46
C ASP A 125 17.04 0.94 5.30
N GLU A 126 18.29 1.38 5.42
CA GLU A 126 18.65 2.64 6.09
C GLU A 126 18.07 3.87 5.38
N THR A 127 18.20 3.96 4.05
CA THR A 127 17.64 5.12 3.30
C THR A 127 16.12 5.08 3.28
N VAL A 128 15.50 3.91 3.28
CA VAL A 128 14.06 3.73 3.45
C VAL A 128 13.60 4.25 4.81
N ASN A 129 14.32 3.91 5.88
CA ASN A 129 14.02 4.40 7.23
C ASN A 129 14.08 5.93 7.31
N LYS A 130 15.15 6.55 6.78
CA LYS A 130 15.28 8.02 6.76
C LYS A 130 14.10 8.67 6.02
N ARG A 131 13.73 8.15 4.84
CA ARG A 131 12.62 8.66 4.03
C ARG A 131 11.26 8.47 4.73
N ALA A 132 10.97 7.27 5.23
CA ALA A 132 9.72 6.98 5.93
C ALA A 132 9.54 7.87 7.16
N THR A 133 10.61 8.01 7.97
CA THR A 133 10.62 8.88 9.13
C THR A 133 10.35 10.36 8.76
N ALA A 134 10.99 10.86 7.70
CA ALA A 134 10.78 12.23 7.23
C ALA A 134 9.35 12.46 6.73
N VAL A 135 8.78 11.50 5.97
CA VAL A 135 7.41 11.56 5.47
C VAL A 135 6.40 11.60 6.62
N ILE A 136 6.54 10.70 7.59
CA ILE A 136 5.63 10.62 8.75
C ILE A 136 5.74 11.90 9.61
N LYS A 137 6.95 12.38 9.89
CA LYS A 137 7.17 13.63 10.64
C LYS A 137 6.60 14.88 9.96
N ALA A 138 6.51 14.85 8.63
CA ALA A 138 5.87 15.93 7.87
C ALA A 138 4.33 15.83 7.87
N GLY A 139 3.73 14.84 8.54
CA GLY A 139 2.29 14.63 8.61
C GLY A 139 1.72 13.94 7.35
N LEU A 140 2.57 13.39 6.50
CA LEU A 140 2.17 12.60 5.34
C LEU A 140 2.08 11.11 5.70
N THR A 141 1.31 10.34 4.96
CA THR A 141 1.24 8.89 5.12
C THR A 141 2.31 8.21 4.25
N ALA A 142 3.21 7.45 4.88
CA ALA A 142 4.21 6.64 4.18
C ALA A 142 3.62 5.29 3.77
N ILE A 143 3.69 4.95 2.48
CA ILE A 143 3.46 3.60 1.96
C ILE A 143 4.83 2.95 1.81
N VAL A 144 5.25 2.18 2.82
CA VAL A 144 6.59 1.57 2.86
C VAL A 144 6.56 0.20 2.20
N CYS A 145 7.37 0.02 1.16
CA CYS A 145 7.45 -1.20 0.38
C CYS A 145 8.50 -2.15 0.96
N VAL A 146 8.09 -3.42 1.11
CA VAL A 146 8.93 -4.55 1.52
C VAL A 146 8.65 -5.76 0.63
N GLY A 147 9.66 -6.59 0.40
CA GLY A 147 9.45 -7.79 -0.41
C GLY A 147 10.76 -8.47 -0.79
N GLU A 148 10.67 -9.76 -1.02
CA GLU A 148 11.77 -10.63 -1.40
C GLU A 148 11.89 -10.78 -2.91
N THR A 149 13.12 -10.97 -3.37
CA THR A 149 13.44 -11.37 -4.75
C THR A 149 13.14 -12.86 -4.98
N LEU A 150 13.10 -13.29 -6.25
CA LEU A 150 12.93 -14.71 -6.57
C LEU A 150 14.05 -15.58 -5.98
N ALA A 151 15.28 -15.11 -6.05
CA ALA A 151 16.44 -15.83 -5.50
C ALA A 151 16.35 -16.01 -3.98
N GLU A 152 15.89 -15.00 -3.26
CA GLU A 152 15.67 -15.08 -1.82
C GLU A 152 14.52 -16.04 -1.48
N ARG A 153 13.43 -16.02 -2.25
CA ARG A 153 12.31 -16.94 -2.08
C ARG A 153 12.71 -18.38 -2.33
N ASP A 154 13.40 -18.66 -3.43
CA ASP A 154 13.88 -20.00 -3.78
C ASP A 154 14.90 -20.53 -2.75
N ALA A 155 15.64 -19.63 -2.09
CA ALA A 155 16.53 -19.96 -0.98
C ALA A 155 15.82 -20.11 0.38
N GLY A 156 14.48 -19.99 0.44
CA GLY A 156 13.70 -20.09 1.69
C GLY A 156 13.90 -18.92 2.66
N LYS A 157 14.34 -17.74 2.18
CA LYS A 157 14.70 -16.57 3.00
C LYS A 157 13.61 -15.53 3.13
N VAL A 158 12.36 -15.85 2.80
CA VAL A 158 11.25 -14.88 2.82
C VAL A 158 11.13 -14.21 4.19
N GLU A 159 11.06 -15.00 5.27
CA GLU A 159 10.94 -14.48 6.63
C GLU A 159 12.13 -13.60 7.02
N GLU A 160 13.37 -14.05 6.75
CA GLU A 160 14.59 -13.29 7.04
C GLU A 160 14.57 -11.90 6.37
N VAL A 161 14.22 -11.87 5.08
CA VAL A 161 14.20 -10.62 4.29
C VAL A 161 13.10 -9.69 4.76
N ILE A 162 11.87 -10.17 4.92
CA ILE A 162 10.73 -9.36 5.34
C ILE A 162 10.97 -8.78 6.74
N VAL A 163 11.38 -9.63 7.71
CA VAL A 163 11.63 -9.18 9.08
C VAL A 163 12.76 -8.14 9.13
N ARG A 164 13.85 -8.35 8.39
CA ARG A 164 14.95 -7.39 8.30
C ARG A 164 14.48 -6.06 7.71
N GLN A 165 13.82 -6.08 6.54
CA GLN A 165 13.33 -4.86 5.88
C GLN A 165 12.36 -4.09 6.78
N MET A 166 11.48 -4.79 7.51
CA MET A 166 10.58 -4.18 8.47
C MET A 166 11.33 -3.57 9.66
N LYS A 167 12.23 -4.32 10.31
CA LYS A 167 12.94 -3.87 11.50
C LYS A 167 13.89 -2.69 11.20
N GLU A 168 14.63 -2.77 10.11
CA GLU A 168 15.57 -1.71 9.74
C GLU A 168 14.85 -0.51 9.08
N GLY A 169 13.88 -0.77 8.20
CA GLY A 169 13.14 0.28 7.49
C GLY A 169 12.19 1.08 8.38
N LEU A 170 11.72 0.52 9.49
CA LEU A 170 10.80 1.16 10.43
C LEU A 170 11.44 1.45 11.79
N LYS A 171 12.76 1.33 11.90
CA LYS A 171 13.51 1.57 13.14
C LYS A 171 13.21 2.93 13.74
N GLY A 172 12.86 2.94 15.01
CA GLY A 172 12.59 4.16 15.78
C GLY A 172 11.20 4.76 15.59
N LEU A 173 10.31 4.14 14.78
CA LEU A 173 8.90 4.53 14.74
C LEU A 173 8.19 4.07 16.01
N SER A 174 7.24 4.89 16.46
CA SER A 174 6.43 4.67 17.65
C SER A 174 5.01 4.19 17.29
N ALA A 175 4.23 3.79 18.28
CA ALA A 175 2.81 3.49 18.11
C ALA A 175 2.00 4.67 17.53
N ALA A 176 2.38 5.91 17.87
CA ALA A 176 1.72 7.10 17.34
C ALA A 176 1.99 7.29 15.83
N ASP A 177 3.19 6.91 15.36
CA ASP A 177 3.58 7.01 13.95
C ASP A 177 2.80 6.02 13.07
N ALA A 178 2.29 4.93 13.64
CA ALA A 178 1.50 3.91 12.95
C ALA A 178 0.24 4.48 12.27
N ALA A 179 -0.31 5.59 12.77
CA ALA A 179 -1.46 6.27 12.15
C ALA A 179 -1.15 6.79 10.73
N ASN A 180 0.12 7.09 10.46
CA ASN A 180 0.60 7.60 9.17
C ASN A 180 1.46 6.56 8.42
N LEU A 181 1.21 5.27 8.65
CA LEU A 181 1.95 4.17 8.05
C LEU A 181 1.01 3.23 7.31
N VAL A 182 1.42 2.85 6.12
CA VAL A 182 0.88 1.74 5.31
C VAL A 182 2.06 0.90 4.88
N ILE A 183 1.93 -0.43 4.91
CA ILE A 183 2.95 -1.33 4.35
C ILE A 183 2.46 -1.88 3.02
N ALA A 184 3.34 -1.96 2.03
CA ALA A 184 3.06 -2.63 0.77
C ALA A 184 3.99 -3.83 0.61
N TYR A 185 3.42 -5.03 0.60
CA TYR A 185 4.17 -6.25 0.31
C TYR A 185 4.32 -6.45 -1.19
N GLU A 186 5.53 -6.41 -1.66
CA GLU A 186 5.91 -6.58 -3.06
C GLU A 186 6.65 -7.92 -3.25
N PRO A 187 5.96 -9.04 -3.60
CA PRO A 187 6.68 -10.21 -4.10
C PRO A 187 7.38 -9.83 -5.42
N VAL A 188 8.67 -9.44 -5.35
CA VAL A 188 9.39 -8.83 -6.50
C VAL A 188 9.35 -9.75 -7.73
N TRP A 189 9.36 -11.06 -7.50
CA TRP A 189 9.23 -12.10 -8.52
C TRP A 189 7.86 -12.14 -9.21
N ALA A 190 6.84 -11.48 -8.66
CA ALA A 190 5.48 -11.40 -9.19
C ALA A 190 5.14 -9.99 -9.74
N ILE A 191 6.13 -9.10 -9.91
CA ILE A 191 5.92 -7.75 -10.44
C ILE A 191 6.34 -7.72 -11.91
N GLY A 192 5.37 -7.53 -12.82
CA GLY A 192 5.64 -7.39 -14.26
C GLY A 192 6.13 -8.66 -14.95
N THR A 193 6.19 -9.80 -14.28
CA THR A 193 6.71 -11.07 -14.81
C THR A 193 5.64 -11.97 -15.41
N GLY A 194 4.36 -11.63 -15.23
CA GLY A 194 3.22 -12.49 -15.55
C GLY A 194 2.92 -13.56 -14.48
N ARG A 195 3.78 -13.73 -13.48
CA ARG A 195 3.53 -14.57 -12.30
C ARG A 195 2.70 -13.79 -11.28
N THR A 196 1.90 -14.50 -10.48
CA THR A 196 1.17 -13.93 -9.34
C THR A 196 1.37 -14.84 -8.14
N ALA A 197 1.47 -14.26 -6.94
CA ALA A 197 1.36 -15.07 -5.73
C ALA A 197 -0.08 -15.59 -5.62
N THR A 198 -0.25 -16.80 -5.07
CA THR A 198 -1.60 -17.24 -4.70
C THR A 198 -2.11 -16.39 -3.54
N PRO A 199 -3.44 -16.30 -3.32
CA PRO A 199 -3.99 -15.60 -2.17
C PRO A 199 -3.41 -16.09 -0.84
N GLU A 200 -3.18 -17.39 -0.70
CA GLU A 200 -2.61 -18.01 0.51
C GLU A 200 -1.14 -17.61 0.71
N GLN A 201 -0.34 -17.63 -0.37
CA GLN A 201 1.06 -17.17 -0.31
C GLN A 201 1.16 -15.68 0.08
N ALA A 202 0.28 -14.85 -0.46
CA ALA A 202 0.21 -13.44 -0.10
C ALA A 202 -0.22 -13.27 1.37
N GLN A 203 -1.26 -13.99 1.81
CA GLN A 203 -1.75 -13.96 3.19
C GLN A 203 -0.68 -14.38 4.20
N GLU A 204 0.10 -15.42 3.90
CA GLU A 204 1.18 -15.87 4.78
C GLU A 204 2.18 -14.74 5.09
N VAL A 205 2.63 -14.03 4.05
CA VAL A 205 3.57 -12.92 4.24
C VAL A 205 2.91 -11.69 4.87
N HIS A 206 1.65 -11.40 4.53
CA HIS A 206 0.89 -10.33 5.20
C HIS A 206 0.71 -10.59 6.71
N ALA A 207 0.44 -11.83 7.10
CA ALA A 207 0.38 -12.22 8.51
C ALA A 207 1.73 -12.07 9.21
N LEU A 208 2.84 -12.43 8.56
CA LEU A 208 4.20 -12.21 9.06
C LEU A 208 4.48 -10.70 9.25
N ILE A 209 4.12 -9.86 8.29
CA ILE A 209 4.26 -8.41 8.38
C ILE A 209 3.45 -7.88 9.56
N ARG A 210 2.18 -8.30 9.73
CA ARG A 210 1.31 -7.90 10.84
C ARG A 210 1.92 -8.26 12.19
N LYS A 211 2.43 -9.49 12.33
CA LYS A 211 3.12 -9.95 13.52
C LYS A 211 4.35 -9.09 13.83
N THR A 212 5.19 -8.85 12.82
CA THR A 212 6.42 -8.03 12.97
C THR A 212 6.08 -6.58 13.34
N LEU A 213 5.01 -6.00 12.78
CA LEU A 213 4.49 -4.70 13.21
C LEU A 213 4.13 -4.70 14.68
N GLY A 214 3.44 -5.75 15.17
CA GLY A 214 3.10 -5.90 16.58
C GLY A 214 4.32 -5.88 17.52
N GLU A 215 5.44 -6.45 17.06
CA GLU A 215 6.72 -6.40 17.79
C GLU A 215 7.36 -5.01 17.79
N LEU A 216 7.16 -4.22 16.71
CA LEU A 216 7.80 -2.92 16.51
C LEU A 216 7.04 -1.76 17.16
N VAL A 217 5.72 -1.69 16.98
CA VAL A 217 4.90 -0.54 17.40
C VAL A 217 3.80 -0.91 18.41
N GLY A 218 3.74 -2.17 18.83
CA GLY A 218 2.69 -2.68 19.71
C GLY A 218 1.49 -3.25 18.94
N VAL A 219 0.82 -4.24 19.51
CA VAL A 219 -0.24 -5.02 18.86
C VAL A 219 -1.41 -4.13 18.44
N ASP A 220 -1.89 -3.26 19.33
CA ASP A 220 -3.06 -2.40 19.03
C ASP A 220 -2.77 -1.43 17.88
N ALA A 221 -1.58 -0.81 17.85
CA ALA A 221 -1.16 0.05 16.76
C ALA A 221 -1.00 -0.74 15.45
N ALA A 222 -0.38 -1.92 15.51
CA ALA A 222 -0.21 -2.80 14.36
C ALA A 222 -1.55 -3.21 13.73
N GLU A 223 -2.60 -3.47 14.54
CA GLU A 223 -3.94 -3.80 14.03
C GLU A 223 -4.58 -2.64 13.24
N SER A 224 -4.15 -1.40 13.43
CA SER A 224 -4.65 -0.24 12.68
C SER A 224 -3.92 0.00 11.36
N VAL A 225 -2.68 -0.48 11.21
CA VAL A 225 -1.87 -0.32 10.00
C VAL A 225 -2.47 -1.16 8.85
N ARG A 226 -2.71 -0.54 7.70
CA ARG A 226 -3.16 -1.25 6.49
C ARG A 226 -1.96 -1.88 5.80
N ILE A 227 -2.13 -3.12 5.33
CA ILE A 227 -1.11 -3.85 4.55
C ILE A 227 -1.65 -4.11 3.17
N GLN A 228 -1.01 -3.53 2.15
CA GLN A 228 -1.35 -3.65 0.74
C GLN A 228 -0.60 -4.80 0.09
N TYR A 229 -1.24 -5.52 -0.82
CA TYR A 229 -0.58 -6.42 -1.75
C TYR A 229 -0.04 -5.63 -2.95
N GLY A 230 1.27 -5.63 -3.15
CA GLY A 230 1.98 -4.91 -4.21
C GLY A 230 2.43 -5.77 -5.39
N GLY A 231 2.06 -7.03 -5.43
CA GLY A 231 2.25 -7.88 -6.61
C GLY A 231 1.21 -7.62 -7.69
N SER A 232 1.12 -8.50 -8.68
CA SER A 232 0.19 -8.34 -9.80
C SER A 232 -1.27 -8.53 -9.36
N MET A 233 -1.95 -7.42 -9.01
CA MET A 233 -3.39 -7.38 -8.78
C MET A 233 -4.10 -6.80 -10.00
N LYS A 234 -5.15 -7.48 -10.46
CA LYS A 234 -5.96 -7.14 -11.63
C LYS A 234 -7.44 -7.32 -11.27
N PRO A 235 -8.39 -6.78 -12.06
CA PRO A 235 -9.82 -7.00 -11.81
C PRO A 235 -10.22 -8.46 -11.58
N GLY A 236 -9.59 -9.39 -12.31
CA GLY A 236 -9.93 -10.83 -12.26
C GLY A 236 -9.44 -11.59 -11.03
N ASN A 237 -8.50 -11.05 -10.23
CA ASN A 237 -7.98 -11.72 -9.03
C ASN A 237 -8.11 -10.86 -7.75
N ALA A 238 -8.58 -9.63 -7.88
CA ALA A 238 -8.66 -8.69 -6.77
C ALA A 238 -9.56 -9.20 -5.65
N ALA A 239 -10.71 -9.78 -5.96
CA ALA A 239 -11.68 -10.25 -4.97
C ALA A 239 -11.09 -11.36 -4.07
N GLU A 240 -10.39 -12.34 -4.64
CA GLU A 240 -9.78 -13.46 -3.90
C GLU A 240 -8.64 -12.98 -2.98
N LEU A 241 -7.80 -12.05 -3.47
CA LEU A 241 -6.74 -11.44 -2.68
C LEU A 241 -7.32 -10.61 -1.54
N LEU A 242 -8.30 -9.75 -1.82
CA LEU A 242 -8.90 -8.83 -0.85
C LEU A 242 -9.80 -9.52 0.19
N ALA A 243 -10.21 -10.78 -0.07
CA ALA A 243 -10.91 -11.61 0.90
C ALA A 243 -9.98 -12.16 2.01
N GLN A 244 -8.67 -12.08 1.84
CA GLN A 244 -7.71 -12.55 2.84
C GLN A 244 -7.69 -11.63 4.06
N LYS A 245 -7.49 -12.23 5.25
CA LYS A 245 -7.62 -11.56 6.56
C LYS A 245 -6.70 -10.34 6.74
N ASP A 246 -5.46 -10.45 6.27
CA ASP A 246 -4.43 -9.43 6.48
C ASP A 246 -4.11 -8.61 5.22
N ILE A 247 -4.84 -8.84 4.12
CA ILE A 247 -4.72 -8.04 2.90
C ILE A 247 -5.74 -6.89 2.97
N ASP A 248 -5.26 -5.71 3.33
CA ASP A 248 -6.09 -4.53 3.54
C ASP A 248 -6.22 -3.66 2.28
N GLY A 249 -5.70 -4.11 1.15
CA GLY A 249 -5.76 -3.36 -0.10
C GLY A 249 -4.70 -3.76 -1.11
N GLY A 250 -4.45 -2.85 -2.06
CA GLY A 250 -3.46 -3.08 -3.11
C GLY A 250 -2.66 -1.85 -3.49
N LEU A 251 -1.37 -2.04 -3.78
CA LEU A 251 -0.53 -1.06 -4.47
C LEU A 251 -0.46 -1.48 -5.95
N ILE A 252 -1.14 -0.74 -6.80
CA ILE A 252 -1.50 -1.15 -8.16
C ILE A 252 -0.63 -0.43 -9.19
N GLY A 253 0.12 -1.18 -10.00
CA GLY A 253 0.90 -0.63 -11.12
C GLY A 253 0.06 -0.44 -12.39
N GLY A 254 0.32 -1.21 -13.44
CA GLY A 254 -0.26 -1.03 -14.77
C GLY A 254 -1.80 -0.94 -14.85
N ALA A 255 -2.53 -1.65 -13.97
CA ALA A 255 -3.99 -1.56 -13.93
C ALA A 255 -4.50 -0.19 -13.44
N ALA A 256 -3.68 0.60 -12.72
CA ALA A 256 -4.01 1.95 -12.28
C ALA A 256 -3.89 3.00 -13.38
N LEU A 257 -3.30 2.65 -14.53
CA LEU A 257 -3.18 3.53 -15.69
C LEU A 257 -4.43 3.57 -16.58
N LYS A 258 -5.48 2.86 -16.19
CA LYS A 258 -6.78 2.83 -16.88
C LYS A 258 -7.89 2.97 -15.83
N ALA A 259 -8.70 4.01 -15.95
CA ALA A 259 -9.76 4.33 -14.98
C ALA A 259 -10.69 3.12 -14.72
N ASP A 260 -11.17 2.45 -15.77
CA ASP A 260 -12.09 1.31 -15.66
C ASP A 260 -11.44 0.12 -14.94
N SER A 261 -10.17 -0.20 -15.26
CA SER A 261 -9.46 -1.31 -14.60
C SER A 261 -9.21 -1.02 -13.13
N PHE A 262 -8.83 0.22 -12.80
CA PHE A 262 -8.59 0.62 -11.41
C PHE A 262 -9.89 0.66 -10.62
N ALA A 263 -10.97 1.22 -11.19
CA ALA A 263 -12.29 1.23 -10.59
C ALA A 263 -12.84 -0.17 -10.30
N ALA A 264 -12.60 -1.15 -11.19
CA ALA A 264 -13.01 -2.53 -10.95
C ALA A 264 -12.30 -3.17 -9.74
N ILE A 265 -11.01 -2.84 -9.52
CA ILE A 265 -10.27 -3.28 -8.32
C ILE A 265 -10.83 -2.58 -7.06
N ILE A 266 -11.14 -1.29 -7.14
CA ILE A 266 -11.75 -0.53 -6.05
C ILE A 266 -13.13 -1.09 -5.70
N ALA A 267 -13.94 -1.45 -6.70
CA ALA A 267 -15.24 -2.10 -6.49
C ALA A 267 -15.10 -3.44 -5.75
N ALA A 268 -14.10 -4.25 -6.11
CA ALA A 268 -13.80 -5.49 -5.39
C ALA A 268 -13.39 -5.22 -3.94
N ALA A 269 -12.61 -4.15 -3.67
CA ALA A 269 -12.23 -3.75 -2.33
C ALA A 269 -13.44 -3.26 -1.50
N ALA A 270 -14.35 -2.54 -2.11
CA ALA A 270 -15.59 -2.08 -1.46
C ALA A 270 -16.51 -3.23 -1.07
N ALA A 271 -16.55 -4.29 -1.88
CA ALA A 271 -17.34 -5.48 -1.62
C ALA A 271 -16.74 -6.43 -0.57
N ALA A 272 -15.44 -6.32 -0.27
CA ALA A 272 -14.70 -7.17 0.67
C ALA A 272 -14.71 -6.63 2.13
N GLN A 273 -15.56 -5.67 2.43
CA GLN A 273 -15.72 -5.04 3.76
C GLN A 273 -17.01 -5.47 4.47
#